data_6f65a62941b15716c4ffc347ff44d877
#
_entry.id   6f65a62941b15716c4ffc347ff44d877
#
_cell.length_a   1.000
_cell.length_b   1.000
_cell.length_c   1.000
_cell.angle_alpha   90.00
_cell.angle_beta   90.00
_cell.angle_gamma   90.00
#
_symmetry.space_group_name_H-M   'P 1'
#
loop_
_entity.id
_entity.type
_entity.pdbx_description
1 polymer ?
#
loop_
_entity_poly.entity_id
_entity_poly.type
_entity_poly.pdbx_seq_one_letter_code
_entity_poly.pdbx_strand_id
1 'polypeptide(L)'
;MFIMKRYLATLCLATTCTIVLAQSRSELMSREKIQKNKIASVSQWTHKFNKDKVDPKGYVTVVTNYDKNGNEVEIINYKQNGSVSSRHTYKYDNQNRKIEYLQYQDYRQKGIELAFRQVFTYDKNGNKASELGFDGRTTYRIAYSYFPNGKQKEIIRYNAANQVEEKWIYEHNGNNTKISIFKPVGTLSKITERKYDSAGNLLDEKNTSGDGKELARTVFTYNANNLPISKSEYYAGELRASYSYVYDGQNQLIETYLIKPNNTRLLYSSYKYDGQGNIVEEKWYEDNATDYSHRNYKLDSKGIVDEVDTYYSDYNFRVVYRYEYKF
;
A
#
# COMPACT_ATOMS: atom_id res chain seq x y z
N MET A 1 19.64 2.75 21.23
CA MET A 1 20.03 3.69 20.16
C MET A 1 19.91 2.94 18.82
N PHE A 2 18.69 2.85 18.28
CA PHE A 2 18.41 2.14 17.03
C PHE A 2 18.58 3.10 15.87
N ILE A 3 19.54 2.82 15.01
CA ILE A 3 19.77 3.53 13.75
C ILE A 3 18.70 3.05 12.77
N MET A 4 17.65 3.84 12.63
CA MET A 4 16.65 3.66 11.58
C MET A 4 17.33 3.96 10.24
N LYS A 5 17.70 2.92 9.49
CA LYS A 5 18.15 3.06 8.10
C LYS A 5 17.02 3.69 7.29
N ARG A 6 17.26 4.92 6.83
CA ARG A 6 16.39 5.65 5.92
C ARG A 6 16.36 4.92 4.59
N TYR A 7 15.27 4.24 4.30
CA TYR A 7 14.95 3.88 2.93
C TYR A 7 14.47 5.16 2.23
N LEU A 8 15.27 5.66 1.28
CA LEU A 8 14.76 6.55 0.26
C LEU A 8 13.55 5.86 -0.37
N ALA A 9 12.40 6.50 -0.28
CA ALA A 9 11.21 6.07 -1.00
C ALA A 9 11.54 6.18 -2.50
N THR A 10 12.03 5.09 -3.06
CA THR A 10 12.02 4.91 -4.50
C THR A 10 10.57 4.93 -4.91
N LEU A 11 10.19 5.93 -5.71
CA LEU A 11 8.83 6.09 -6.24
C LEU A 11 8.52 4.85 -7.10
N CYS A 12 8.11 3.75 -6.46
CA CYS A 12 7.44 2.67 -7.15
C CYS A 12 6.08 3.21 -7.57
N LEU A 13 6.00 3.77 -8.77
CA LEU A 13 4.74 3.79 -9.53
C LEU A 13 4.41 2.33 -9.86
N ALA A 14 3.95 1.61 -8.84
CA ALA A 14 3.22 0.39 -9.04
C ALA A 14 1.95 0.80 -9.79
N THR A 15 1.91 0.60 -11.10
CA THR A 15 0.64 0.21 -11.70
C THR A 15 0.20 -0.97 -10.87
N THR A 16 -0.83 -0.74 -10.06
CA THR A 16 -1.39 -1.69 -9.15
C THR A 16 -1.82 -2.92 -9.92
N CYS A 17 -0.95 -3.90 -10.03
CA CYS A 17 -1.41 -5.26 -10.04
C CYS A 17 -1.99 -5.41 -8.62
N THR A 18 -3.28 -5.16 -8.48
CA THR A 18 -4.04 -5.52 -7.29
C THR A 18 -4.00 -7.02 -7.22
N ILE A 19 -2.90 -7.57 -6.67
CA ILE A 19 -2.96 -8.89 -6.08
C ILE A 19 -4.09 -8.74 -5.07
N VAL A 20 -5.15 -9.52 -5.25
CA VAL A 20 -6.21 -9.65 -4.26
C VAL A 20 -5.56 -10.27 -3.02
N LEU A 21 -4.84 -9.46 -2.27
CA LEU A 21 -4.52 -9.77 -0.89
C LEU A 21 -5.87 -9.74 -0.18
N ALA A 22 -6.05 -10.61 0.80
CA ALA A 22 -7.22 -10.61 1.66
C ALA A 22 -7.61 -9.18 2.02
N GLN A 23 -8.91 -8.94 2.14
CA GLN A 23 -9.44 -7.61 2.44
C GLN A 23 -8.62 -6.95 3.53
N SER A 24 -7.86 -5.95 3.15
CA SER A 24 -7.08 -5.20 4.13
C SER A 24 -8.04 -4.33 4.97
N ARG A 25 -7.57 -3.80 6.10
CA ARG A 25 -8.30 -2.80 6.88
C ARG A 25 -8.83 -1.66 6.00
N SER A 26 -8.10 -1.28 4.93
CA SER A 26 -8.51 -0.27 3.97
C SER A 26 -9.80 -0.64 3.22
N GLU A 27 -10.07 -1.93 2.99
CA GLU A 27 -11.31 -2.38 2.33
C GLU A 27 -12.48 -2.44 3.30
N LEU A 28 -12.25 -2.79 4.57
CA LEU A 28 -13.27 -2.70 5.62
C LEU A 28 -13.75 -1.26 5.86
N MET A 29 -12.87 -0.30 5.59
CA MET A 29 -13.12 1.15 5.68
C MET A 29 -13.07 1.80 4.30
N SER A 30 -13.57 1.12 3.27
CA SER A 30 -13.52 1.63 1.91
C SER A 30 -14.30 2.93 1.76
N ARG A 31 -13.88 3.74 0.80
CA ARG A 31 -14.52 5.02 0.48
C ARG A 31 -16.04 4.86 0.27
N GLU A 32 -16.46 3.78 -0.41
CA GLU A 32 -17.87 3.47 -0.68
C GLU A 32 -18.63 3.20 0.62
N LYS A 33 -18.04 2.46 1.58
CA LYS A 33 -18.63 2.22 2.90
C LYS A 33 -18.75 3.52 3.70
N ILE A 34 -17.73 4.35 3.71
CA ILE A 34 -17.71 5.65 4.37
C ILE A 34 -18.82 6.55 3.81
N GLN A 35 -18.89 6.69 2.48
CA GLN A 35 -19.90 7.50 1.79
C GLN A 35 -21.33 6.97 2.03
N LYS A 36 -21.55 5.67 1.84
CA LYS A 36 -22.86 5.00 2.02
C LYS A 36 -23.40 5.23 3.42
N ASN A 37 -22.55 5.17 4.43
CA ASN A 37 -22.93 5.33 5.83
C ASN A 37 -22.84 6.78 6.32
N LYS A 38 -22.48 7.74 5.44
CA LYS A 38 -22.35 9.18 5.75
C LYS A 38 -21.41 9.46 6.93
N ILE A 39 -20.32 8.70 7.01
CA ILE A 39 -19.34 8.85 8.09
C ILE A 39 -18.51 10.11 7.82
N ALA A 40 -18.58 11.07 8.74
CA ALA A 40 -17.82 12.32 8.68
C ALA A 40 -16.44 12.19 9.35
N SER A 41 -16.34 11.37 10.39
CA SER A 41 -15.08 11.17 11.12
C SER A 41 -15.03 9.81 11.80
N VAL A 42 -13.82 9.26 11.93
CA VAL A 42 -13.54 8.03 12.66
C VAL A 42 -12.39 8.28 13.64
N SER A 43 -12.64 8.00 14.92
CA SER A 43 -11.61 8.00 15.97
C SER A 43 -11.21 6.58 16.31
N GLN A 44 -9.93 6.25 16.20
CA GLN A 44 -9.36 4.98 16.65
C GLN A 44 -8.82 5.14 18.06
N TRP A 45 -9.33 4.36 18.98
CA TRP A 45 -8.84 4.22 20.34
C TRP A 45 -7.93 2.99 20.47
N THR A 46 -6.83 3.14 21.16
CA THR A 46 -5.91 2.03 21.49
C THR A 46 -6.07 1.67 22.95
N HIS A 47 -6.38 0.39 23.19
CA HIS A 47 -6.49 -0.21 24.52
C HIS A 47 -5.40 -1.27 24.67
N LYS A 48 -4.51 -1.06 25.64
CA LYS A 48 -3.45 -2.03 25.98
C LYS A 48 -3.99 -3.12 26.90
N PHE A 49 -3.29 -4.22 27.00
CA PHE A 49 -3.56 -5.25 27.99
C PHE A 49 -2.79 -4.97 29.29
N ASN A 50 -3.45 -5.19 30.41
CA ASN A 50 -2.85 -5.21 31.74
C ASN A 50 -3.23 -6.54 32.40
N LYS A 51 -2.24 -7.44 32.62
CA LYS A 51 -2.45 -8.79 33.19
C LYS A 51 -3.62 -9.53 32.53
N ASP A 52 -3.53 -9.73 31.22
CA ASP A 52 -4.52 -10.46 30.38
C ASP A 52 -5.91 -9.81 30.28
N LYS A 53 -6.12 -8.61 30.79
CA LYS A 53 -7.35 -7.84 30.66
C LYS A 53 -7.11 -6.58 29.83
N VAL A 54 -8.06 -6.28 28.95
CA VAL A 54 -8.06 -5.03 28.19
C VAL A 54 -8.22 -3.87 29.17
N ASP A 55 -7.31 -2.89 29.14
CA ASP A 55 -7.44 -1.64 29.87
C ASP A 55 -8.64 -0.86 29.31
N PRO A 56 -9.69 -0.59 30.13
CA PRO A 56 -10.86 0.14 29.70
C PRO A 56 -10.54 1.60 29.34
N LYS A 57 -9.46 2.15 29.87
CA LYS A 57 -9.07 3.56 29.69
C LYS A 57 -8.36 3.82 28.38
N GLY A 58 -8.55 3.25 27.31
CA GLY A 58 -7.85 3.53 26.03
C GLY A 58 -7.44 5.01 25.82
N TYR A 59 -6.72 5.25 24.76
CA TYR A 59 -6.37 6.61 24.31
C TYR A 59 -6.51 6.71 22.79
N VAL A 60 -6.92 7.87 22.28
CA VAL A 60 -7.03 8.11 20.85
C VAL A 60 -5.65 8.07 20.21
N THR A 61 -5.51 7.29 19.15
CA THR A 61 -4.25 7.19 18.38
C THR A 61 -4.37 7.78 17.00
N VAL A 62 -5.55 7.68 16.36
CA VAL A 62 -5.78 8.21 15.03
C VAL A 62 -7.18 8.82 14.96
N VAL A 63 -7.30 9.97 14.33
CA VAL A 63 -8.58 10.53 13.88
C VAL A 63 -8.51 10.74 12.37
N THR A 64 -9.48 10.21 11.65
CA THR A 64 -9.61 10.38 10.19
C THR A 64 -10.90 11.14 9.90
N ASN A 65 -10.81 12.25 9.18
CA ASN A 65 -11.94 13.05 8.72
C ASN A 65 -12.18 12.81 7.23
N TYR A 66 -13.44 12.76 6.83
CA TYR A 66 -13.89 12.49 5.47
C TYR A 66 -14.73 13.62 4.90
N ASP A 67 -14.71 13.78 3.58
CA ASP A 67 -15.67 14.61 2.87
C ASP A 67 -16.97 13.83 2.56
N LYS A 68 -17.96 14.52 2.00
CA LYS A 68 -19.25 13.94 1.60
C LYS A 68 -19.13 12.83 0.55
N ASN A 69 -18.01 12.74 -0.15
CA ASN A 69 -17.74 11.71 -1.16
C ASN A 69 -16.99 10.50 -0.56
N GLY A 70 -16.74 10.51 0.76
CA GLY A 70 -15.99 9.47 1.46
C GLY A 70 -14.48 9.56 1.28
N ASN A 71 -13.95 10.66 0.73
CA ASN A 71 -12.50 10.85 0.62
C ASN A 71 -11.93 11.26 1.98
N GLU A 72 -10.78 10.72 2.35
CA GLU A 72 -10.01 11.18 3.51
C GLU A 72 -9.51 12.61 3.24
N VAL A 73 -9.91 13.58 4.05
CA VAL A 73 -9.44 14.96 3.94
C VAL A 73 -8.40 15.31 4.98
N GLU A 74 -8.39 14.57 6.09
CA GLU A 74 -7.41 14.74 7.16
C GLU A 74 -7.21 13.47 7.95
N ILE A 75 -5.97 13.17 8.32
CA ILE A 75 -5.60 12.11 9.26
C ILE A 75 -4.69 12.73 10.31
N ILE A 76 -5.06 12.60 11.59
CA ILE A 76 -4.28 13.10 12.72
C ILE A 76 -3.84 11.90 13.57
N ASN A 77 -2.54 11.73 13.74
CA ASN A 77 -1.97 10.73 14.61
C ASN A 77 -1.57 11.37 15.95
N TYR A 78 -1.92 10.71 17.05
CA TYR A 78 -1.66 11.17 18.40
C TYR A 78 -0.66 10.28 19.11
N LYS A 79 0.14 10.87 20.01
CA LYS A 79 0.92 10.16 21.01
C LYS A 79 0.00 9.77 22.17
N GLN A 80 0.44 8.83 23.02
CA GLN A 80 -0.33 8.39 24.20
C GLN A 80 -0.71 9.53 25.16
N ASN A 81 0.10 10.60 25.22
CA ASN A 81 -0.18 11.80 26.03
C ASN A 81 -1.17 12.77 25.39
N GLY A 82 -1.77 12.43 24.24
CA GLY A 82 -2.74 13.25 23.50
C GLY A 82 -2.12 14.33 22.61
N SER A 83 -0.79 14.51 22.60
CA SER A 83 -0.16 15.45 21.67
C SER A 83 -0.13 14.89 20.23
N VAL A 84 -0.24 15.78 19.23
CA VAL A 84 -0.18 15.39 17.83
C VAL A 84 1.23 14.94 17.48
N SER A 85 1.37 13.76 16.86
CA SER A 85 2.65 13.25 16.34
C SER A 85 2.83 13.54 14.86
N SER A 86 1.74 13.46 14.08
CA SER A 86 1.71 13.84 12.67
C SER A 86 0.30 14.20 12.24
N ARG A 87 0.21 14.99 11.16
CA ARG A 87 -1.05 15.38 10.53
C ARG A 87 -0.87 15.27 9.02
N HIS A 88 -1.82 14.65 8.35
CA HIS A 88 -1.89 14.53 6.90
C HIS A 88 -3.14 15.21 6.40
N THR A 89 -3.05 16.03 5.37
CA THR A 89 -4.22 16.67 4.76
C THR A 89 -4.23 16.42 3.25
N TYR A 90 -5.43 16.27 2.71
CA TYR A 90 -5.66 15.98 1.30
C TYR A 90 -6.69 16.93 0.72
N LYS A 91 -6.47 17.36 -0.53
CA LYS A 91 -7.48 18.07 -1.32
C LYS A 91 -7.77 17.31 -2.59
N TYR A 92 -9.00 17.39 -3.03
CA TYR A 92 -9.51 16.73 -4.22
C TYR A 92 -10.17 17.77 -5.14
N ASP A 93 -10.16 17.48 -6.43
CA ASP A 93 -10.93 18.24 -7.42
C ASP A 93 -12.39 17.74 -7.48
N ASN A 94 -13.18 18.33 -8.36
CA ASN A 94 -14.59 17.97 -8.56
C ASN A 94 -14.80 16.58 -9.18
N GLN A 95 -13.74 15.93 -9.65
CA GLN A 95 -13.73 14.54 -10.15
C GLN A 95 -13.18 13.55 -9.10
N ASN A 96 -13.02 13.99 -7.84
CA ASN A 96 -12.45 13.24 -6.73
C ASN A 96 -11.00 12.76 -6.97
N ARG A 97 -10.23 13.49 -7.80
CA ARG A 97 -8.81 13.23 -7.99
C ARG A 97 -8.01 14.06 -6.99
N LYS A 98 -7.03 13.45 -6.34
CA LYS A 98 -6.16 14.13 -5.37
C LYS A 98 -5.33 15.23 -6.06
N ILE A 99 -5.47 16.47 -5.62
CA ILE A 99 -4.73 17.62 -6.15
C ILE A 99 -3.67 18.17 -5.19
N GLU A 100 -3.80 17.88 -3.88
CA GLU A 100 -2.78 18.27 -2.89
C GLU A 100 -2.70 17.21 -1.78
N TYR A 101 -1.50 16.98 -1.29
CA TYR A 101 -1.19 16.25 -0.07
C TYR A 101 -0.16 17.03 0.73
N LEU A 102 -0.43 17.21 2.03
CA LEU A 102 0.49 17.81 2.99
C LEU A 102 0.70 16.85 4.15
N GLN A 103 1.93 16.69 4.57
CA GLN A 103 2.29 15.97 5.78
C GLN A 103 3.03 16.92 6.73
N TYR A 104 2.52 17.00 7.94
CA TYR A 104 3.17 17.68 9.06
C TYR A 104 3.64 16.63 10.06
N GLN A 105 4.80 16.86 10.68
CA GLN A 105 5.38 15.93 11.64
C GLN A 105 6.01 16.69 12.81
N ASP A 106 5.88 16.15 14.02
CA ASP A 106 6.55 16.67 15.21
C ASP A 106 7.99 16.16 15.27
N TYR A 107 8.91 16.99 14.75
CA TYR A 107 10.33 16.74 14.88
C TYR A 107 10.83 17.34 16.20
N ARG A 108 11.34 16.50 17.09
CA ARG A 108 12.00 16.94 18.34
C ARG A 108 11.06 17.55 19.38
N GLN A 109 9.78 17.22 19.38
CA GLN A 109 8.79 17.71 20.36
C GLN A 109 8.63 19.25 20.40
N LYS A 110 8.87 19.92 19.27
CA LYS A 110 8.71 21.38 19.13
C LYS A 110 7.39 21.79 18.47
N GLY A 111 6.48 20.85 18.26
CA GLY A 111 5.26 21.03 17.49
C GLY A 111 5.38 20.47 16.07
N ILE A 112 4.25 20.47 15.36
CA ILE A 112 4.19 19.93 13.99
C ILE A 112 4.66 20.96 12.97
N GLU A 113 5.61 20.57 12.11
CA GLU A 113 6.11 21.37 10.99
C GLU A 113 5.83 20.64 9.66
N LEU A 114 5.73 21.40 8.57
CA LEU A 114 5.55 20.82 7.23
C LEU A 114 6.77 19.98 6.86
N ALA A 115 6.55 18.67 6.75
CA ALA A 115 7.58 17.69 6.44
C ALA A 115 7.60 17.31 4.97
N PHE A 116 6.41 17.31 4.32
CA PHE A 116 6.25 16.86 2.95
C PHE A 116 5.05 17.55 2.29
N ARG A 117 5.16 17.86 1.00
CA ARG A 117 4.08 18.42 0.18
C ARG A 117 4.12 17.82 -1.21
N GLN A 118 2.94 17.49 -1.75
CA GLN A 118 2.75 17.18 -3.16
C GLN A 118 1.56 17.95 -3.72
N VAL A 119 1.70 18.45 -4.93
CA VAL A 119 0.62 19.07 -5.70
C VAL A 119 0.56 18.38 -7.05
N PHE A 120 -0.62 17.97 -7.46
CA PHE A 120 -0.84 17.21 -8.69
C PHE A 120 -1.66 18.01 -9.70
N THR A 121 -1.32 17.87 -10.97
CA THR A 121 -2.16 18.33 -12.07
C THR A 121 -2.54 17.16 -12.97
N TYR A 122 -3.63 17.33 -13.70
CA TYR A 122 -4.14 16.30 -14.62
C TYR A 122 -4.34 16.90 -15.99
N ASP A 123 -4.18 16.09 -17.03
CA ASP A 123 -4.49 16.46 -18.40
C ASP A 123 -6.00 16.41 -18.67
N LYS A 124 -6.40 16.82 -19.86
CA LYS A 124 -7.82 16.81 -20.31
C LYS A 124 -8.46 15.41 -20.32
N ASN A 125 -7.65 14.36 -20.39
CA ASN A 125 -8.11 12.97 -20.39
C ASN A 125 -8.18 12.38 -18.97
N GLY A 126 -7.80 13.17 -17.94
CA GLY A 126 -7.78 12.73 -16.55
C GLY A 126 -6.49 12.03 -16.12
N ASN A 127 -5.48 11.93 -16.98
CA ASN A 127 -4.18 11.36 -16.61
C ASN A 127 -3.36 12.38 -15.80
N LYS A 128 -2.54 11.90 -14.86
CA LYS A 128 -1.63 12.77 -14.09
C LYS A 128 -0.63 13.43 -15.04
N ALA A 129 -0.64 14.76 -15.12
CA ALA A 129 0.25 15.53 -15.98
C ALA A 129 1.52 15.97 -15.27
N SER A 130 1.41 16.39 -13.99
CA SER A 130 2.58 16.76 -13.21
C SER A 130 2.39 16.50 -11.72
N GLU A 131 3.52 16.45 -11.04
CA GLU A 131 3.64 16.48 -9.59
C GLU A 131 4.72 17.49 -9.22
N LEU A 132 4.39 18.41 -8.32
CA LEU A 132 5.35 19.29 -7.65
C LEU A 132 5.45 18.82 -6.19
N GLY A 133 6.65 18.45 -5.76
CA GLY A 133 6.90 17.94 -4.42
C GLY A 133 7.89 18.80 -3.64
N PHE A 134 7.77 18.72 -2.31
CA PHE A 134 8.72 19.21 -1.32
C PHE A 134 8.94 18.09 -0.30
N ASP A 135 10.17 17.71 -0.04
CA ASP A 135 10.55 16.56 0.81
C ASP A 135 11.08 16.99 2.20
N GLY A 136 10.76 18.20 2.63
CA GLY A 136 11.24 18.80 3.88
C GLY A 136 12.60 19.48 3.76
N ARG A 137 13.27 19.40 2.61
CA ARG A 137 14.58 20.02 2.35
C ARG A 137 14.63 20.75 1.03
N THR A 138 14.17 20.11 -0.02
CA THR A 138 14.22 20.62 -1.39
C THR A 138 12.92 20.35 -2.14
N THR A 139 12.73 21.05 -3.23
CA THR A 139 11.60 20.83 -4.14
C THR A 139 12.04 19.97 -5.32
N TYR A 140 11.08 19.26 -5.88
CA TYR A 140 11.24 18.51 -7.12
C TYR A 140 9.98 18.63 -7.97
N ARG A 141 10.09 18.40 -9.27
CA ARG A 141 8.96 18.31 -10.19
C ARG A 141 9.04 17.00 -10.98
N ILE A 142 7.91 16.36 -11.17
CA ILE A 142 7.77 15.20 -12.05
C ILE A 142 6.78 15.55 -13.15
N ALA A 143 7.15 15.30 -14.39
CA ALA A 143 6.28 15.44 -15.57
C ALA A 143 5.94 14.05 -16.12
N TYR A 144 4.70 13.87 -16.51
CA TYR A 144 4.17 12.64 -17.07
C TYR A 144 3.68 12.90 -18.49
N SER A 145 3.98 12.00 -19.41
CA SER A 145 3.42 12.04 -20.75
C SER A 145 2.87 10.68 -21.18
N TYR A 146 1.94 10.71 -22.11
CA TYR A 146 1.17 9.54 -22.54
C TYR A 146 1.12 9.44 -24.04
N PHE A 147 1.00 8.23 -24.55
CA PHE A 147 0.64 8.00 -25.94
C PHE A 147 -0.85 8.35 -26.17
N PRO A 148 -1.30 8.53 -27.44
CA PRO A 148 -2.69 8.85 -27.75
C PRO A 148 -3.70 7.81 -27.22
N ASN A 149 -3.26 6.56 -27.04
CA ASN A 149 -4.07 5.46 -26.48
C ASN A 149 -4.12 5.44 -24.93
N GLY A 150 -3.58 6.47 -24.26
CA GLY A 150 -3.57 6.61 -22.81
C GLY A 150 -2.47 5.82 -22.10
N LYS A 151 -1.68 5.00 -22.79
CA LYS A 151 -0.55 4.30 -22.17
C LYS A 151 0.57 5.28 -21.82
N GLN A 152 1.24 5.03 -20.71
CA GLN A 152 2.38 5.83 -20.25
C GLN A 152 3.48 5.86 -21.32
N LYS A 153 3.99 7.05 -21.63
CA LYS A 153 5.07 7.26 -22.59
C LYS A 153 6.39 7.59 -21.90
N GLU A 154 6.36 8.55 -20.99
CA GLU A 154 7.57 9.04 -20.35
C GLU A 154 7.26 9.63 -18.97
N ILE A 155 8.20 9.50 -18.04
CA ILE A 155 8.22 10.23 -16.77
C ILE A 155 9.57 10.91 -16.65
N ILE A 156 9.58 12.20 -16.29
CA ILE A 156 10.79 12.97 -16.10
C ILE A 156 10.77 13.59 -14.71
N ARG A 157 11.79 13.33 -13.90
CA ARG A 157 12.01 14.00 -12.63
C ARG A 157 13.05 15.11 -12.77
N TYR A 158 12.71 16.26 -12.23
CA TYR A 158 13.57 17.44 -12.18
C TYR A 158 13.90 17.79 -10.72
N ASN A 159 15.12 18.25 -10.49
CA ASN A 159 15.53 18.81 -9.21
C ASN A 159 15.02 20.26 -9.02
N ALA A 160 15.36 20.88 -7.89
CA ALA A 160 14.98 22.25 -7.56
C ALA A 160 15.53 23.30 -8.57
N ALA A 161 16.66 23.01 -9.22
CA ALA A 161 17.25 23.84 -10.28
C ALA A 161 16.64 23.58 -11.67
N ASN A 162 15.53 22.80 -11.74
CA ASN A 162 14.87 22.37 -12.96
C ASN A 162 15.77 21.56 -13.92
N GLN A 163 16.81 20.93 -13.41
CA GLN A 163 17.66 20.00 -14.14
C GLN A 163 17.07 18.59 -14.06
N VAL A 164 17.14 17.83 -15.14
CA VAL A 164 16.64 16.46 -15.19
C VAL A 164 17.56 15.55 -14.36
N GLU A 165 16.98 14.90 -13.33
CA GLU A 165 17.67 13.93 -12.48
C GLU A 165 17.45 12.49 -12.94
N GLU A 166 16.23 12.20 -13.37
CA GLU A 166 15.82 10.84 -13.71
C GLU A 166 14.80 10.88 -14.84
N LYS A 167 14.88 9.92 -15.74
CA LYS A 167 14.00 9.78 -16.90
C LYS A 167 13.59 8.32 -17.07
N TRP A 168 12.30 8.07 -17.26
CA TRP A 168 11.72 6.76 -17.51
C TRP A 168 11.07 6.78 -18.89
N ILE A 169 11.45 5.85 -19.75
CA ILE A 169 10.91 5.71 -21.10
C ILE A 169 10.18 4.39 -21.19
N TYR A 170 8.93 4.43 -21.66
CA TYR A 170 8.03 3.29 -21.80
C TYR A 170 7.90 2.90 -23.27
N GLU A 171 8.12 1.64 -23.56
CA GLU A 171 7.90 1.02 -24.85
C GLU A 171 6.85 -0.08 -24.68
N HIS A 172 5.78 -0.03 -25.49
CA HIS A 172 4.68 -1.00 -25.44
C HIS A 172 4.65 -1.80 -26.76
N ASN A 173 4.74 -3.11 -26.66
CA ASN A 173 4.66 -4.01 -27.79
C ASN A 173 3.67 -5.15 -27.49
N GLY A 174 2.44 -5.03 -28.01
CA GLY A 174 1.35 -5.95 -27.65
C GLY A 174 1.10 -5.95 -26.14
N ASN A 175 1.22 -7.13 -25.55
CA ASN A 175 1.06 -7.38 -24.12
C ASN A 175 2.36 -7.22 -23.32
N ASN A 176 3.40 -6.66 -23.92
CA ASN A 176 4.67 -6.41 -23.23
C ASN A 176 4.90 -4.93 -23.02
N THR A 177 5.53 -4.59 -21.91
CA THR A 177 5.99 -3.23 -21.61
C THR A 177 7.45 -3.29 -21.17
N LYS A 178 8.29 -2.47 -21.82
CA LYS A 178 9.68 -2.24 -21.37
C LYS A 178 9.79 -0.83 -20.85
N ILE A 179 10.45 -0.66 -19.72
CA ILE A 179 10.69 0.62 -19.06
C ILE A 179 12.19 0.79 -18.89
N SER A 180 12.77 1.74 -19.59
CA SER A 180 14.18 2.09 -19.47
C SER A 180 14.34 3.29 -18.54
N ILE A 181 15.15 3.16 -17.48
CA ILE A 181 15.33 4.15 -16.43
C ILE A 181 16.75 4.69 -16.52
N PHE A 182 16.88 6.00 -16.73
CA PHE A 182 18.13 6.72 -16.82
C PHE A 182 18.34 7.56 -15.55
N LYS A 183 19.45 7.31 -14.83
CA LYS A 183 19.82 8.02 -13.59
C LYS A 183 21.33 7.91 -13.33
N PRO A 184 22.11 9.00 -13.36
CA PRO A 184 21.68 10.32 -13.87
C PRO A 184 21.27 10.27 -15.34
N VAL A 185 20.72 11.37 -15.85
CA VAL A 185 20.31 11.46 -17.24
C VAL A 185 21.47 11.13 -18.18
N GLY A 186 21.16 10.31 -19.22
CA GLY A 186 22.15 9.80 -20.16
C GLY A 186 22.76 8.46 -19.76
N THR A 187 22.65 8.03 -18.50
CA THR A 187 23.17 6.74 -18.03
C THR A 187 22.01 5.79 -17.77
N LEU A 188 21.92 4.70 -18.54
CA LEU A 188 20.94 3.63 -18.30
C LEU A 188 21.25 2.96 -16.95
N SER A 189 20.34 3.11 -16.01
CA SER A 189 20.47 2.57 -14.66
C SER A 189 19.77 1.22 -14.50
N LYS A 190 18.56 1.11 -15.07
CA LYS A 190 17.72 -0.08 -14.92
C LYS A 190 16.79 -0.25 -16.11
N ILE A 191 16.47 -1.50 -16.43
CA ILE A 191 15.38 -1.89 -17.34
C ILE A 191 14.39 -2.72 -16.53
N THR A 192 13.09 -2.41 -16.69
CA THR A 192 12.00 -3.25 -16.20
C THR A 192 11.21 -3.75 -17.39
N GLU A 193 11.10 -5.06 -17.53
CA GLU A 193 10.30 -5.74 -18.57
C GLU A 193 9.10 -6.41 -17.92
N ARG A 194 7.91 -6.16 -18.47
CA ARG A 194 6.64 -6.72 -18.00
C ARG A 194 5.96 -7.47 -19.12
N LYS A 195 5.44 -8.66 -18.83
CA LYS A 195 4.63 -9.47 -19.74
C LYS A 195 3.25 -9.66 -19.13
N TYR A 196 2.24 -9.49 -19.93
CA TYR A 196 0.85 -9.66 -19.51
C TYR A 196 0.18 -10.74 -20.36
N ASP A 197 -0.85 -11.38 -19.81
CA ASP A 197 -1.73 -12.24 -20.59
C ASP A 197 -2.75 -11.41 -21.41
N SER A 198 -3.66 -12.09 -22.13
CA SER A 198 -4.71 -11.44 -22.92
C SER A 198 -5.78 -10.75 -22.06
N ALA A 199 -5.92 -11.15 -20.78
CA ALA A 199 -6.83 -10.52 -19.82
C ALA A 199 -6.20 -9.30 -19.11
N GLY A 200 -4.90 -9.03 -19.35
CA GLY A 200 -4.16 -7.93 -18.73
C GLY A 200 -3.52 -8.28 -17.39
N ASN A 201 -3.49 -9.55 -16.99
CA ASN A 201 -2.80 -10.00 -15.79
C ASN A 201 -1.29 -10.01 -16.00
N LEU A 202 -0.53 -9.52 -15.02
CA LEU A 202 0.93 -9.52 -15.05
C LEU A 202 1.47 -10.94 -14.85
N LEU A 203 2.07 -11.50 -15.89
CA LEU A 203 2.69 -12.84 -15.82
C LEU A 203 4.13 -12.82 -15.33
N ASP A 204 4.90 -11.81 -15.73
CA ASP A 204 6.34 -11.75 -15.50
C ASP A 204 6.79 -10.28 -15.40
N GLU A 205 7.48 -9.93 -14.34
CA GLU A 205 8.19 -8.66 -14.21
C GLU A 205 9.67 -8.95 -13.95
N LYS A 206 10.54 -8.51 -14.86
CA LYS A 206 11.98 -8.67 -14.77
C LYS A 206 12.66 -7.31 -14.66
N ASN A 207 13.53 -7.16 -13.68
CA ASN A 207 14.36 -5.99 -13.46
C ASN A 207 15.82 -6.31 -13.74
N THR A 208 16.45 -5.52 -14.60
CA THR A 208 17.84 -5.69 -15.03
C THR A 208 18.58 -4.38 -14.79
N SER A 209 19.82 -4.42 -14.31
CA SER A 209 20.68 -3.23 -14.23
C SER A 209 21.08 -2.72 -15.63
N GLY A 210 21.60 -1.51 -15.70
CA GLY A 210 22.00 -0.89 -16.98
C GLY A 210 23.07 -1.65 -17.73
N ASP A 211 23.90 -2.45 -17.05
CA ASP A 211 24.92 -3.33 -17.61
C ASP A 211 24.41 -4.73 -18.00
N GLY A 212 23.09 -4.97 -17.85
CA GLY A 212 22.43 -6.21 -18.28
C GLY A 212 22.32 -7.31 -17.23
N LYS A 213 22.77 -7.08 -15.98
CA LYS A 213 22.67 -8.09 -14.91
C LYS A 213 21.25 -8.13 -14.35
N GLU A 214 20.67 -9.33 -14.22
CA GLU A 214 19.38 -9.52 -13.57
C GLU A 214 19.45 -9.15 -12.08
N LEU A 215 18.58 -8.23 -11.66
CA LEU A 215 18.46 -7.79 -10.26
C LEU A 215 17.37 -8.54 -9.52
N ALA A 216 16.19 -8.61 -10.12
CA ALA A 216 15.02 -9.27 -9.56
C ALA A 216 14.06 -9.68 -10.66
N ARG A 217 13.29 -10.75 -10.41
CA ARG A 217 12.20 -11.19 -11.28
C ARG A 217 11.05 -11.70 -10.43
N THR A 218 9.81 -11.37 -10.84
CA THR A 218 8.59 -11.89 -10.22
C THR A 218 7.73 -12.53 -11.29
N VAL A 219 7.27 -13.76 -11.04
CA VAL A 219 6.44 -14.54 -11.96
C VAL A 219 5.13 -14.88 -11.28
N PHE A 220 4.02 -14.74 -11.99
CA PHE A 220 2.68 -15.05 -11.51
C PHE A 220 2.00 -16.09 -12.40
N THR A 221 1.11 -16.88 -11.81
CA THR A 221 0.14 -17.70 -12.53
C THR A 221 -1.26 -17.41 -12.00
N TYR A 222 -2.26 -17.59 -12.86
CA TYR A 222 -3.65 -17.24 -12.54
C TYR A 222 -4.58 -18.42 -12.85
N ASN A 223 -5.73 -18.45 -12.17
CA ASN A 223 -6.81 -19.36 -12.50
C ASN A 223 -7.76 -18.77 -13.57
N ALA A 224 -8.79 -19.51 -13.94
CA ALA A 224 -9.77 -19.10 -14.95
C ALA A 224 -10.59 -17.83 -14.54
N ASN A 225 -10.61 -17.49 -13.24
CA ASN A 225 -11.26 -16.28 -12.72
C ASN A 225 -10.31 -15.08 -12.63
N ASN A 226 -9.13 -15.15 -13.25
CA ASN A 226 -8.05 -14.15 -13.18
C ASN A 226 -7.54 -13.88 -11.74
N LEU A 227 -7.69 -14.86 -10.83
CA LEU A 227 -7.12 -14.76 -9.49
C LEU A 227 -5.71 -15.37 -9.49
N PRO A 228 -4.70 -14.72 -8.89
CA PRO A 228 -3.35 -15.29 -8.81
C PRO A 228 -3.36 -16.56 -7.97
N ILE A 229 -2.85 -17.67 -8.50
CA ILE A 229 -2.71 -18.95 -7.78
C ILE A 229 -1.27 -19.22 -7.36
N SER A 230 -0.30 -18.55 -7.98
CA SER A 230 1.08 -18.58 -7.51
C SER A 230 1.82 -17.27 -7.79
N LYS A 231 2.87 -17.04 -7.00
CA LYS A 231 3.86 -15.98 -7.18
C LYS A 231 5.23 -16.54 -6.85
N SER A 232 6.22 -16.33 -7.72
CA SER A 232 7.62 -16.69 -7.46
C SER A 232 8.51 -15.47 -7.58
N GLU A 233 9.39 -15.29 -6.63
CA GLU A 233 10.32 -14.16 -6.52
C GLU A 233 11.76 -14.65 -6.66
N TYR A 234 12.49 -14.05 -7.58
CA TYR A 234 13.90 -14.32 -7.85
C TYR A 234 14.73 -13.08 -7.54
N TYR A 235 15.93 -13.28 -7.03
CA TYR A 235 16.93 -12.25 -6.84
C TYR A 235 18.26 -12.71 -7.45
N ALA A 236 18.82 -11.88 -8.31
CA ALA A 236 20.03 -12.21 -9.07
C ALA A 236 19.97 -13.60 -9.79
N GLY A 237 18.78 -13.96 -10.29
CA GLY A 237 18.52 -15.22 -10.99
C GLY A 237 18.18 -16.41 -10.08
N GLU A 238 18.33 -16.30 -8.76
CA GLU A 238 18.05 -17.37 -7.81
C GLU A 238 16.64 -17.24 -7.20
N LEU A 239 15.93 -18.36 -7.08
CA LEU A 239 14.62 -18.40 -6.42
C LEU A 239 14.77 -18.08 -4.93
N ARG A 240 14.09 -17.03 -4.47
CA ARG A 240 14.07 -16.58 -3.07
C ARG A 240 12.87 -17.08 -2.32
N ALA A 241 11.69 -16.97 -2.93
CA ALA A 241 10.44 -17.39 -2.34
C ALA A 241 9.43 -17.73 -3.44
N SER A 242 8.56 -18.69 -3.15
CA SER A 242 7.35 -18.94 -3.94
C SER A 242 6.15 -18.98 -3.00
N TYR A 243 5.03 -18.49 -3.49
CA TYR A 243 3.77 -18.47 -2.74
C TYR A 243 2.70 -19.19 -3.56
N SER A 244 1.80 -19.90 -2.88
CA SER A 244 0.56 -20.39 -3.49
C SER A 244 -0.64 -19.86 -2.72
N TYR A 245 -1.71 -19.56 -3.44
CA TYR A 245 -2.92 -18.94 -2.94
C TYR A 245 -4.09 -19.90 -3.09
N VAL A 246 -4.91 -20.02 -2.05
CA VAL A 246 -6.10 -20.87 -2.02
C VAL A 246 -7.32 -20.00 -1.81
N TYR A 247 -8.34 -20.21 -2.62
CA TYR A 247 -9.59 -19.44 -2.59
C TYR A 247 -10.76 -20.37 -2.26
N ASP A 248 -11.78 -19.84 -1.63
CA ASP A 248 -13.06 -20.52 -1.42
C ASP A 248 -13.95 -20.47 -2.68
N GLY A 249 -15.15 -21.03 -2.57
CA GLY A 249 -16.14 -21.05 -3.67
C GLY A 249 -16.68 -19.67 -4.05
N GLN A 250 -16.45 -18.64 -3.26
CA GLN A 250 -16.81 -17.24 -3.52
C GLN A 250 -15.63 -16.40 -4.04
N ASN A 251 -14.52 -17.04 -4.39
CA ASN A 251 -13.27 -16.41 -4.81
C ASN A 251 -12.60 -15.54 -3.73
N GLN A 252 -12.84 -15.81 -2.45
CA GLN A 252 -12.18 -15.15 -1.35
C GLN A 252 -10.89 -15.89 -1.00
N LEU A 253 -9.79 -15.18 -0.80
CA LEU A 253 -8.49 -15.77 -0.41
C LEU A 253 -8.60 -16.31 1.03
N ILE A 254 -8.49 -17.62 1.21
CA ILE A 254 -8.57 -18.27 2.53
C ILE A 254 -7.22 -18.67 3.10
N GLU A 255 -6.23 -18.98 2.26
CA GLU A 255 -4.90 -19.38 2.70
C GLU A 255 -3.83 -18.93 1.72
N THR A 256 -2.67 -18.59 2.27
CA THR A 256 -1.44 -18.39 1.51
C THR A 256 -0.38 -19.33 2.06
N TYR A 257 0.34 -20.00 1.20
CA TYR A 257 1.46 -20.87 1.56
C TYR A 257 2.77 -20.35 1.01
N LEU A 258 3.80 -20.36 1.83
CA LEU A 258 5.19 -20.20 1.40
C LEU A 258 5.73 -21.56 0.97
N ILE A 259 6.29 -21.62 -0.23
CA ILE A 259 6.97 -22.80 -0.78
C ILE A 259 8.47 -22.53 -0.72
N LYS A 260 9.18 -23.30 0.11
CA LYS A 260 10.65 -23.20 0.24
C LYS A 260 11.33 -23.83 -0.99
N PRO A 261 12.61 -23.53 -1.29
CA PRO A 261 13.34 -24.12 -2.43
C PRO A 261 13.41 -25.66 -2.41
N ASN A 262 13.30 -26.28 -1.25
CA ASN A 262 13.22 -27.73 -1.07
C ASN A 262 11.79 -28.30 -1.24
N ASN A 263 10.85 -27.52 -1.77
CA ASN A 263 9.42 -27.81 -1.93
C ASN A 263 8.63 -28.01 -0.62
N THR A 264 9.21 -27.68 0.54
CA THR A 264 8.42 -27.64 1.78
C THR A 264 7.36 -26.56 1.70
N ARG A 265 6.10 -26.95 1.93
CA ARG A 265 4.94 -26.04 1.93
C ARG A 265 4.60 -25.65 3.37
N LEU A 266 4.69 -24.37 3.70
CA LEU A 266 4.37 -23.81 5.01
C LEU A 266 3.16 -22.90 4.90
N LEU A 267 2.20 -23.05 5.80
CA LEU A 267 1.11 -22.09 5.91
C LEU A 267 1.68 -20.73 6.34
N TYR A 268 1.48 -19.71 5.51
CA TYR A 268 2.02 -18.36 5.70
C TYR A 268 0.96 -17.41 6.26
N SER A 269 -0.26 -17.47 5.74
CA SER A 269 -1.40 -16.73 6.29
C SER A 269 -2.71 -17.45 6.05
N SER A 270 -3.71 -17.19 6.89
CA SER A 270 -5.07 -17.67 6.72
C SER A 270 -6.09 -16.59 7.07
N TYR A 271 -7.28 -16.69 6.47
CA TYR A 271 -8.33 -15.68 6.54
C TYR A 271 -9.68 -16.32 6.74
N LYS A 272 -10.56 -15.65 7.50
CA LYS A 272 -11.98 -16.02 7.62
C LYS A 272 -12.86 -14.84 7.30
N TYR A 273 -14.01 -15.13 6.73
CA TYR A 273 -15.00 -14.16 6.32
C TYR A 273 -16.34 -14.45 6.98
N ASP A 274 -17.16 -13.41 7.17
CA ASP A 274 -18.55 -13.54 7.56
C ASP A 274 -19.43 -13.91 6.35
N GLY A 275 -20.73 -14.13 6.58
CA GLY A 275 -21.70 -14.45 5.51
C GLY A 275 -21.95 -13.30 4.52
N GLN A 276 -21.42 -12.10 4.78
CA GLN A 276 -21.48 -10.93 3.89
C GLN A 276 -20.17 -10.73 3.10
N GLY A 277 -19.18 -11.59 3.33
CA GLY A 277 -17.88 -11.52 2.68
C GLY A 277 -16.90 -10.55 3.32
N ASN A 278 -17.18 -10.02 4.51
CA ASN A 278 -16.21 -9.20 5.23
C ASN A 278 -15.22 -10.08 5.98
N ILE A 279 -13.95 -9.68 5.99
CA ILE A 279 -12.92 -10.37 6.78
C ILE A 279 -13.20 -10.21 8.27
N VAL A 280 -13.16 -11.34 9.00
CA VAL A 280 -13.36 -11.38 10.46
C VAL A 280 -12.17 -11.93 11.23
N GLU A 281 -11.28 -12.67 10.57
CA GLU A 281 -10.03 -13.16 11.14
C GLU A 281 -8.92 -13.15 10.09
N GLU A 282 -7.74 -12.68 10.48
CA GLU A 282 -6.48 -12.85 9.77
C GLU A 282 -5.48 -13.52 10.71
N LYS A 283 -4.72 -14.48 10.20
CA LYS A 283 -3.57 -15.07 10.88
C LYS A 283 -2.35 -15.02 9.99
N TRP A 284 -1.21 -14.76 10.60
CA TRP A 284 0.09 -14.90 9.95
C TRP A 284 0.97 -15.81 10.80
N TYR A 285 1.57 -16.74 10.13
CA TYR A 285 2.34 -17.81 10.74
C TYR A 285 3.82 -17.52 10.57
N GLU A 286 4.58 -17.81 11.62
CA GLU A 286 6.02 -17.83 11.59
C GLU A 286 6.53 -19.11 10.92
N ASP A 287 7.70 -19.61 11.30
CA ASP A 287 8.29 -20.82 10.71
C ASP A 287 7.52 -22.13 10.97
N ASN A 288 6.48 -22.11 11.79
CA ASN A 288 5.62 -23.25 12.12
C ASN A 288 4.15 -22.83 12.25
N ALA A 289 3.24 -23.82 12.08
CA ALA A 289 1.80 -23.56 12.09
C ALA A 289 1.19 -23.36 13.51
N THR A 290 2.00 -23.43 14.56
CA THR A 290 1.53 -23.32 15.95
C THR A 290 1.78 -21.93 16.54
N ASP A 291 2.72 -21.18 15.97
CA ASP A 291 3.04 -19.83 16.39
C ASP A 291 2.56 -18.84 15.32
N TYR A 292 1.62 -17.98 15.68
CA TYR A 292 1.01 -17.04 14.76
C TYR A 292 0.58 -15.74 15.42
N SER A 293 0.74 -14.67 14.70
CA SER A 293 0.08 -13.39 14.96
C SER A 293 -1.33 -13.39 14.38
N HIS A 294 -2.26 -12.63 14.98
CA HIS A 294 -3.63 -12.58 14.44
C HIS A 294 -4.28 -11.21 14.61
N ARG A 295 -5.31 -10.98 13.79
CA ARG A 295 -6.33 -9.94 13.97
C ARG A 295 -7.71 -10.56 13.92
N ASN A 296 -8.51 -10.24 14.92
CA ASN A 296 -9.93 -10.57 14.93
C ASN A 296 -10.72 -9.27 14.82
N TYR A 297 -11.65 -9.22 13.87
CA TYR A 297 -12.47 -8.06 13.58
C TYR A 297 -13.87 -8.28 14.11
N LYS A 298 -14.36 -7.30 14.87
CA LYS A 298 -15.76 -7.21 15.25
C LYS A 298 -16.42 -6.10 14.42
N LEU A 299 -17.47 -6.46 13.72
CA LEU A 299 -18.19 -5.58 12.81
C LEU A 299 -19.59 -5.34 13.35
N ASP A 300 -20.13 -4.16 13.06
CA ASP A 300 -21.55 -3.89 13.28
C ASP A 300 -22.43 -4.56 12.20
N SER A 301 -23.76 -4.42 12.32
CA SER A 301 -24.72 -4.97 11.36
C SER A 301 -24.60 -4.40 9.93
N LYS A 302 -23.88 -3.30 9.74
CA LYS A 302 -23.61 -2.66 8.44
C LYS A 302 -22.24 -3.09 7.86
N GLY A 303 -21.52 -3.99 8.55
CA GLY A 303 -20.17 -4.40 8.19
C GLY A 303 -19.10 -3.31 8.43
N ILE A 304 -19.37 -2.38 9.36
CA ILE A 304 -18.40 -1.36 9.80
C ILE A 304 -17.64 -1.90 10.99
N VAL A 305 -16.34 -1.62 11.06
CA VAL A 305 -15.45 -2.14 12.11
C VAL A 305 -15.70 -1.44 13.44
N ASP A 306 -16.14 -2.17 14.46
CA ASP A 306 -16.25 -1.67 15.83
C ASP A 306 -14.96 -1.85 16.63
N GLU A 307 -14.35 -3.03 16.49
CA GLU A 307 -13.19 -3.41 17.28
C GLU A 307 -12.25 -4.31 16.47
N VAL A 308 -10.96 -4.17 16.68
CA VAL A 308 -9.93 -5.07 16.15
C VAL A 308 -9.03 -5.52 17.31
N ASP A 309 -9.05 -6.81 17.61
CA ASP A 309 -8.14 -7.43 18.56
C ASP A 309 -6.92 -7.98 17.80
N THR A 310 -5.74 -7.49 18.12
CA THR A 310 -4.50 -7.86 17.45
C THR A 310 -3.50 -8.44 18.43
N TYR A 311 -2.94 -9.60 18.09
CA TYR A 311 -1.82 -10.22 18.80
C TYR A 311 -0.63 -10.37 17.86
N TYR A 312 0.55 -10.00 18.33
CA TYR A 312 1.84 -10.15 17.65
C TYR A 312 2.68 -11.18 18.40
N SER A 313 2.87 -12.35 17.82
CA SER A 313 3.60 -13.48 18.45
C SER A 313 5.06 -13.14 18.73
N ASP A 314 5.77 -12.52 17.78
CA ASP A 314 7.18 -12.13 17.90
C ASP A 314 7.48 -11.26 19.12
N TYR A 315 6.52 -10.44 19.52
CA TYR A 315 6.67 -9.48 20.62
C TYR A 315 5.89 -9.90 21.87
N ASN A 316 5.16 -11.03 21.82
CA ASN A 316 4.17 -11.41 22.83
C ASN A 316 3.31 -10.19 23.24
N PHE A 317 2.84 -9.44 22.26
CA PHE A 317 2.16 -8.17 22.45
C PHE A 317 0.74 -8.24 21.90
N ARG A 318 -0.22 -7.88 22.75
CA ARG A 318 -1.64 -7.80 22.37
C ARG A 318 -2.19 -6.40 22.57
N VAL A 319 -3.06 -5.97 21.66
CA VAL A 319 -3.68 -4.64 21.66
C VAL A 319 -5.08 -4.73 21.06
N VAL A 320 -6.01 -3.95 21.60
CA VAL A 320 -7.35 -3.79 21.05
C VAL A 320 -7.51 -2.37 20.53
N TYR A 321 -7.99 -2.26 19.31
CA TYR A 321 -8.40 -1.00 18.70
C TYR A 321 -9.91 -0.93 18.68
N ARG A 322 -10.50 0.18 19.18
CA ARG A 322 -11.94 0.47 19.11
C ARG A 322 -12.16 1.70 18.26
N TYR A 323 -13.30 1.73 17.58
CA TYR A 323 -13.61 2.77 16.61
C TYR A 323 -14.87 3.50 17.00
N GLU A 324 -14.78 4.84 17.04
CA GLU A 324 -15.93 5.72 17.24
C GLU A 324 -16.20 6.51 15.97
N TYR A 325 -17.47 6.55 15.56
CA TYR A 325 -17.92 7.16 14.32
C TYR A 325 -18.74 8.40 14.58
N LYS A 326 -18.48 9.47 13.81
CA LYS A 326 -19.35 10.64 13.71
C LYS A 326 -19.95 10.66 12.31
N PHE A 327 -21.26 10.91 12.24
CA PHE A 327 -22.05 10.91 11.02
C PHE A 327 -22.43 12.32 10.60
#